data_346afa5aaa5f33c6d8c70d1413e8b935
#
_entry.id   346afa5aaa5f33c6d8c70d1413e8b935
#
_cell.length_a   1.000
_cell.length_b   1.000
_cell.length_c   1.000
_cell.angle_alpha   90.00
_cell.angle_beta   90.00
_cell.angle_gamma   90.00
#
_symmetry.space_group_name_H-M   'P 1'
#
loop_
_entity.id
_entity.type
_entity.pdbx_description
1 polymer ?
#
loop_
_entity_poly.entity_id
_entity_poly.type
_entity_poly.pdbx_seq_one_letter_code
_entity_poly.pdbx_strand_id
1 'polypeptide(L)'
;MPKIELKINSRYWRLVIIEEAEQIWYVRYFKTICDCWNIRIVAFKSIRSWATTSCWCLQKEKFTNTSHKMTWTKIYQAWKNMRYRCENKKHKAYKNYGWRWITVCDRWKNSFENFYEDMWESFEKHFFENNWDTSIDREDNNWNYCKSNCSWKTDKDQCRNRRSNVVYKWKCLAEWCEELWLNERKVWTRVSRWWSYERALELI
;
A
#
# COMPACT_ATOMS: atom_id res chain seq x y z
N MET A 1 27.83 8.72 -31.73
CA MET A 1 27.96 8.17 -30.36
C MET A 1 26.96 7.04 -30.21
N PRO A 2 27.35 5.87 -29.72
CA PRO A 2 26.41 4.76 -29.55
C PRO A 2 25.27 5.20 -28.62
N LYS A 3 24.02 4.93 -29.03
CA LYS A 3 22.84 5.12 -28.18
C LYS A 3 22.96 4.16 -27.00
N ILE A 4 23.23 4.67 -25.81
CA ILE A 4 23.17 3.87 -24.60
C ILE A 4 21.72 3.56 -24.34
N GLU A 5 21.30 2.32 -24.54
CA GLU A 5 19.98 1.82 -24.19
C GLU A 5 19.99 1.43 -22.71
N LEU A 6 19.12 2.07 -21.93
CA LEU A 6 18.83 1.60 -20.59
C LEU A 6 17.93 0.37 -20.69
N LYS A 7 18.37 -0.73 -20.10
CA LYS A 7 17.59 -1.98 -20.08
C LYS A 7 16.67 -1.97 -18.85
N ILE A 8 15.45 -2.43 -19.03
CA ILE A 8 14.53 -2.72 -17.93
C ILE A 8 15.24 -3.69 -16.96
N ASN A 9 15.00 -3.53 -15.67
CA ASN A 9 15.66 -4.23 -14.57
C ASN A 9 17.16 -3.91 -14.39
N SER A 10 17.70 -2.92 -15.09
CA SER A 10 19.07 -2.46 -14.82
C SER A 10 19.11 -1.60 -13.57
N ARG A 11 20.13 -1.84 -12.75
CA ARG A 11 20.36 -1.07 -11.51
C ARG A 11 21.32 0.10 -11.76
N TYR A 12 20.94 1.25 -11.25
CA TYR A 12 21.73 2.48 -11.21
C TYR A 12 21.77 3.00 -9.77
N TRP A 13 22.80 2.68 -9.03
CA TRP A 13 22.91 2.93 -7.60
C TRP A 13 21.75 2.29 -6.83
N ARG A 14 20.94 3.13 -6.19
CA ARG A 14 19.73 2.68 -5.45
C ARG A 14 18.48 2.62 -6.31
N LEU A 15 18.59 2.91 -7.58
CA LEU A 15 17.47 2.90 -8.52
C LEU A 15 17.53 1.69 -9.43
N VAL A 16 16.45 0.98 -9.58
CA VAL A 16 16.25 -0.06 -10.57
C VAL A 16 15.21 0.45 -11.57
N ILE A 17 15.48 0.32 -12.86
CA ILE A 17 14.55 0.72 -13.91
C ILE A 17 13.46 -0.35 -14.02
N ILE A 18 12.20 0.09 -13.93
CA ILE A 18 11.03 -0.78 -14.03
C ILE A 18 10.47 -0.75 -15.45
N GLU A 19 10.23 0.45 -15.95
CA GLU A 19 9.64 0.68 -17.26
C GLU A 19 10.02 2.05 -17.83
N GLU A 20 9.90 2.23 -19.12
CA GLU A 20 10.02 3.54 -19.75
C GLU A 20 8.69 4.29 -19.57
N ALA A 21 8.75 5.50 -19.02
CA ALA A 21 7.61 6.38 -18.86
C ALA A 21 7.39 7.23 -20.12
N GLU A 22 6.26 7.92 -20.19
CA GLU A 22 5.95 8.80 -21.32
C GLU A 22 7.04 9.85 -21.54
N GLN A 23 7.41 10.02 -22.81
CA GLN A 23 8.35 11.06 -23.20
C GLN A 23 7.67 12.42 -23.11
N ILE A 24 8.28 13.35 -22.36
CA ILE A 24 7.80 14.74 -22.26
C ILE A 24 8.74 15.63 -23.07
N TRP A 25 8.23 16.24 -24.10
CA TRP A 25 9.03 17.01 -25.09
C TRP A 25 10.09 16.09 -25.73
N TYR A 26 11.35 16.44 -25.66
CA TYR A 26 12.47 15.65 -26.19
C TYR A 26 13.19 14.85 -25.08
N VAL A 27 12.63 14.77 -23.87
CA VAL A 27 13.26 14.11 -22.72
C VAL A 27 12.56 12.78 -22.45
N ARG A 28 13.35 11.70 -22.45
CA ARG A 28 12.91 10.37 -22.06
C ARG A 28 12.91 10.27 -20.54
N TYR A 29 11.87 9.67 -20.00
CA TYR A 29 11.74 9.40 -18.56
C TYR A 29 11.62 7.91 -18.30
N PHE A 30 12.06 7.50 -17.13
CA PHE A 30 11.98 6.13 -16.68
C PHE A 30 11.33 6.07 -15.31
N LYS A 31 10.43 5.14 -15.14
CA LYS A 31 9.91 4.79 -13.83
C LYS A 31 10.93 3.89 -13.15
N THR A 32 11.32 4.26 -11.97
CA THR A 32 12.37 3.60 -11.21
C THR A 32 11.88 3.28 -9.81
N ILE A 33 12.34 2.16 -9.26
CA ILE A 33 12.18 1.81 -7.85
C ILE A 33 13.51 1.98 -7.14
N CYS A 34 13.47 2.62 -5.97
CA CYS A 34 14.64 2.81 -5.12
C CYS A 34 14.74 1.69 -4.09
N ASP A 35 15.94 1.42 -3.57
CA ASP A 35 16.16 0.44 -2.48
C ASP A 35 15.30 0.68 -1.25
N CYS A 36 14.79 1.91 -1.04
CA CYS A 36 13.81 2.23 -0.01
C CYS A 36 12.36 2.00 -0.45
N TRP A 37 12.12 1.32 -1.54
CA TRP A 37 10.81 0.94 -2.11
C TRP A 37 9.96 2.12 -2.61
N ASN A 38 10.50 3.32 -2.65
CA ASN A 38 9.82 4.45 -3.26
C ASN A 38 10.01 4.44 -4.78
N ILE A 39 8.90 4.63 -5.48
CA ILE A 39 8.89 4.73 -6.93
C ILE A 39 9.00 6.18 -7.35
N ARG A 40 9.74 6.41 -8.43
CA ARG A 40 9.93 7.73 -8.99
C ARG A 40 10.12 7.70 -10.50
N ILE A 41 9.58 8.72 -11.17
CA ILE A 41 9.86 8.96 -12.57
C ILE A 41 11.10 9.87 -12.63
N VAL A 42 12.13 9.42 -13.35
CA VAL A 42 13.42 10.10 -13.45
C VAL A 42 13.80 10.28 -14.90
N ALA A 43 14.29 11.47 -15.24
CA ALA A 43 14.76 11.74 -16.61
C ALA A 43 16.00 10.90 -16.95
N PHE A 44 16.04 10.35 -18.16
CA PHE A 44 17.18 9.57 -18.68
C PHE A 44 18.53 10.25 -18.46
N LYS A 45 18.61 11.55 -18.75
CA LYS A 45 19.82 12.36 -18.57
C LYS A 45 20.33 12.33 -17.13
N SER A 46 19.42 12.39 -16.16
CA SER A 46 19.77 12.42 -14.74
C SER A 46 20.26 11.09 -14.21
N ILE A 47 19.74 9.97 -14.75
CA ILE A 47 20.24 8.62 -14.44
C ILE A 47 21.64 8.44 -15.05
N ARG A 48 21.81 8.80 -16.32
CA ARG A 48 23.06 8.65 -17.05
C ARG A 48 24.21 9.50 -16.49
N SER A 49 23.90 10.73 -16.07
CA SER A 49 24.91 11.66 -15.51
C SER A 49 25.19 11.42 -14.02
N TRP A 50 24.58 10.40 -13.42
CA TRP A 50 24.66 10.12 -11.97
C TRP A 50 24.16 11.26 -11.09
N ALA A 51 23.42 12.21 -11.67
CA ALA A 51 22.82 13.33 -10.92
C ALA A 51 21.70 12.85 -9.99
N THR A 52 21.04 11.74 -10.33
CA THR A 52 20.02 11.12 -9.50
C THR A 52 20.42 9.68 -9.17
N THR A 53 20.79 9.46 -7.91
CA THR A 53 21.28 8.18 -7.40
C THR A 53 20.29 7.47 -6.48
N SER A 54 19.21 8.16 -6.06
CA SER A 54 18.15 7.65 -5.20
C SER A 54 16.86 8.45 -5.39
N CYS A 55 15.79 8.05 -4.71
CA CYS A 55 14.54 8.80 -4.63
C CYS A 55 14.57 10.00 -3.64
N TRP A 56 15.74 10.53 -3.29
CA TRP A 56 16.05 11.50 -2.23
C TRP A 56 16.23 10.89 -0.83
N CYS A 57 16.06 9.58 -0.66
CA CYS A 57 16.27 8.92 0.63
C CYS A 57 17.70 9.11 1.15
N LEU A 58 18.73 9.10 0.26
CA LEU A 58 20.12 9.34 0.63
C LEU A 58 20.36 10.71 1.30
N GLN A 59 19.70 11.77 0.83
CA GLN A 59 19.81 13.08 1.46
C GLN A 59 19.14 13.09 2.83
N LYS A 60 17.98 12.42 2.95
CA LYS A 60 17.24 12.33 4.21
C LYS A 60 17.98 11.46 5.24
N GLU A 61 18.62 10.39 4.82
CA GLU A 61 19.46 9.53 5.68
C GLU A 61 20.62 10.28 6.33
N LYS A 62 21.20 11.27 5.65
CA LYS A 62 22.26 12.12 6.21
C LYS A 62 21.78 13.01 7.35
N PHE A 63 20.48 13.31 7.42
CA PHE A 63 19.88 14.18 8.43
C PHE A 63 19.17 13.43 9.57
N THR A 64 19.05 12.10 9.49
CA THR A 64 18.35 11.30 10.50
C THR A 64 19.31 10.29 11.15
N ASN A 65 19.52 10.42 12.44
CA ASN A 65 20.25 9.44 13.29
C ASN A 65 19.40 8.21 13.62
N THR A 66 18.68 7.64 12.63
CA THR A 66 17.86 6.45 12.87
C THR A 66 18.68 5.18 12.67
N SER A 67 18.64 4.28 13.64
CA SER A 67 19.46 3.07 13.72
C SER A 67 19.23 2.12 12.52
N HIS A 68 18.03 2.05 11.96
CA HIS A 68 17.67 1.09 10.91
C HIS A 68 17.64 1.67 9.48
N LYS A 69 17.89 2.96 9.28
CA LYS A 69 17.94 3.66 7.96
C LYS A 69 16.70 3.47 7.06
N MET A 70 15.59 2.95 7.57
CA MET A 70 14.39 2.58 6.80
C MET A 70 13.22 3.56 6.98
N THR A 71 13.42 4.69 7.61
CA THR A 71 12.36 5.67 7.98
C THR A 71 11.47 6.10 6.81
N TRP A 72 11.98 6.03 5.59
CA TRP A 72 11.29 6.47 4.37
C TRP A 72 10.66 5.32 3.57
N THR A 73 10.82 4.09 4.00
CA THR A 73 10.25 2.93 3.32
C THR A 73 8.74 2.84 3.56
N LYS A 74 7.99 2.27 2.60
CA LYS A 74 6.55 2.03 2.75
C LYS A 74 6.23 1.17 3.96
N ILE A 75 7.03 0.13 4.20
CA ILE A 75 6.82 -0.77 5.34
C ILE A 75 7.02 -0.06 6.68
N TYR A 76 8.01 0.83 6.80
CA TYR A 76 8.18 1.64 8.00
C TYR A 76 7.03 2.62 8.20
N GLN A 77 6.57 3.27 7.14
CA GLN A 77 5.43 4.18 7.22
C GLN A 77 4.13 3.43 7.59
N ALA A 78 3.94 2.20 7.11
CA ALA A 78 2.83 1.35 7.51
C ALA A 78 2.87 1.07 9.02
N TRP A 79 4.03 0.67 9.56
CA TRP A 79 4.25 0.45 10.99
C TRP A 79 4.00 1.72 11.82
N LYS A 80 4.55 2.84 11.42
CA LYS A 80 4.38 4.13 12.09
C LYS A 80 2.91 4.57 12.11
N ASN A 81 2.24 4.49 10.97
CA ASN A 81 0.84 4.88 10.85
C ASN A 81 -0.10 3.96 11.65
N MET A 82 0.16 2.66 11.68
CA MET A 82 -0.55 1.70 12.51
C MET A 82 -0.50 2.09 14.00
N ARG A 83 0.70 2.38 14.51
CA ARG A 83 0.89 2.84 15.90
C ARG A 83 0.17 4.16 16.16
N TYR A 84 0.33 5.16 15.28
CA TYR A 84 -0.32 6.45 15.45
C TYR A 84 -1.84 6.35 15.51
N ARG A 85 -2.45 5.49 14.72
CA ARG A 85 -3.91 5.26 14.77
C ARG A 85 -4.36 4.69 16.12
N CYS A 86 -3.55 3.85 16.73
CA CYS A 86 -3.88 3.19 17.99
C CYS A 86 -3.52 4.01 19.23
N GLU A 87 -2.41 4.75 19.21
CA GLU A 87 -1.83 5.37 20.40
C GLU A 87 -2.06 6.89 20.48
N ASN A 88 -2.10 7.59 19.36
CA ASN A 88 -2.18 9.04 19.36
C ASN A 88 -3.63 9.54 19.42
N LYS A 89 -4.07 9.99 20.60
CA LYS A 89 -5.41 10.53 20.83
C LYS A 89 -5.77 11.73 19.94
N LYS A 90 -4.78 12.47 19.43
CA LYS A 90 -4.98 13.61 18.52
C LYS A 90 -5.11 13.18 17.06
N HIS A 91 -4.84 11.92 16.73
CA HIS A 91 -4.92 11.44 15.36
C HIS A 91 -6.38 11.35 14.90
N LYS A 92 -6.70 11.85 13.69
CA LYS A 92 -8.06 11.87 13.14
C LYS A 92 -8.77 10.51 13.14
N ALA A 93 -8.02 9.44 12.98
CA ALA A 93 -8.56 8.08 12.97
C ALA A 93 -8.63 7.43 14.36
N TYR A 94 -8.12 8.06 15.43
CA TYR A 94 -8.04 7.46 16.76
C TYR A 94 -9.38 6.90 17.26
N LYS A 95 -10.49 7.59 16.98
CA LYS A 95 -11.85 7.13 17.34
C LYS A 95 -12.24 5.77 16.72
N ASN A 96 -11.63 5.40 15.62
CA ASN A 96 -11.89 4.14 14.93
C ASN A 96 -10.91 3.02 15.32
N TYR A 97 -9.86 3.34 16.08
CA TYR A 97 -8.81 2.42 16.50
C TYR A 97 -8.59 2.47 18.02
N GLY A 98 -7.73 3.33 18.53
CA GLY A 98 -7.39 3.37 19.95
C GLY A 98 -8.58 3.59 20.89
N TRP A 99 -9.56 4.42 20.50
CA TRP A 99 -10.81 4.59 21.27
C TRP A 99 -11.61 3.28 21.37
N ARG A 100 -11.48 2.41 20.38
CA ARG A 100 -12.14 1.08 20.36
C ARG A 100 -11.30 -0.01 21.00
N TRP A 101 -10.27 0.35 21.77
CA TRP A 101 -9.34 -0.59 22.42
C TRP A 101 -8.51 -1.42 21.44
N ILE A 102 -8.45 -1.02 20.17
CA ILE A 102 -7.57 -1.66 19.20
C ILE A 102 -6.14 -1.21 19.47
N THR A 103 -5.28 -2.17 19.70
CA THR A 103 -3.86 -1.96 20.03
C THR A 103 -2.96 -2.62 19.01
N VAL A 104 -1.68 -2.35 19.11
CA VAL A 104 -0.61 -3.07 18.41
C VAL A 104 0.01 -4.05 19.41
N CYS A 105 0.27 -5.29 19.01
CA CYS A 105 0.89 -6.28 19.88
C CYS A 105 2.25 -5.77 20.39
N ASP A 106 2.65 -6.19 21.59
CA ASP A 106 3.85 -5.67 22.26
C ASP A 106 5.12 -5.90 21.45
N ARG A 107 5.19 -7.00 20.70
CA ARG A 107 6.32 -7.32 19.83
C ARG A 107 6.52 -6.22 18.75
N TRP A 108 5.45 -5.73 18.15
CA TRP A 108 5.52 -4.70 17.10
C TRP A 108 5.46 -3.27 17.64
N LYS A 109 4.84 -3.10 18.80
CA LYS A 109 4.70 -1.79 19.42
C LYS A 109 6.05 -1.16 19.74
N ASN A 110 6.97 -1.96 20.24
CA ASN A 110 8.24 -1.51 20.81
C ASN A 110 9.42 -1.61 19.83
N SER A 111 9.29 -2.37 18.73
CA SER A 111 10.38 -2.55 17.77
C SER A 111 9.85 -2.63 16.33
N PHE A 112 10.43 -1.77 15.48
CA PHE A 112 10.22 -1.84 14.03
C PHE A 112 10.89 -3.09 13.45
N GLU A 113 12.04 -3.46 13.97
CA GLU A 113 12.80 -4.62 13.52
C GLU A 113 11.97 -5.90 13.65
N ASN A 114 11.27 -6.08 14.77
CA ASN A 114 10.37 -7.21 14.98
C ASN A 114 9.19 -7.21 14.01
N PHE A 115 8.61 -6.02 13.74
CA PHE A 115 7.57 -5.90 12.73
C PHE A 115 8.09 -6.22 11.33
N TYR A 116 9.29 -5.75 11.02
CA TYR A 116 9.95 -5.99 9.73
C TYR A 116 10.23 -7.48 9.54
N GLU A 117 10.82 -8.15 10.53
CA GLU A 117 11.08 -9.58 10.52
C GLU A 117 9.81 -10.41 10.24
N ASP A 118 8.71 -10.06 10.91
CA ASP A 118 7.44 -10.78 10.78
C ASP A 118 6.72 -10.54 9.45
N MET A 119 6.88 -9.36 8.83
CA MET A 119 6.02 -8.89 7.75
C MET A 119 6.75 -8.63 6.43
N TRP A 120 8.10 -8.66 6.40
CA TRP A 120 8.86 -8.29 5.22
C TRP A 120 8.62 -9.20 4.03
N GLU A 121 8.73 -10.50 4.21
CA GLU A 121 8.60 -11.47 3.11
C GLU A 121 7.24 -11.36 2.42
N SER A 122 6.17 -11.28 3.20
CA SER A 122 4.81 -11.09 2.67
C SER A 122 4.60 -9.72 2.06
N PHE A 123 5.25 -8.67 2.60
CA PHE A 123 5.24 -7.33 2.02
C PHE A 123 5.88 -7.32 0.63
N GLU A 124 7.08 -7.84 0.53
CA GLU A 124 7.84 -7.85 -0.72
C GLU A 124 7.09 -8.56 -1.83
N LYS A 125 6.57 -9.76 -1.54
CA LYS A 125 5.76 -10.53 -2.47
C LYS A 125 4.53 -9.73 -2.94
N HIS A 126 3.70 -9.28 -2.01
CA HIS A 126 2.47 -8.55 -2.32
C HIS A 126 2.76 -7.24 -3.07
N PHE A 127 3.82 -6.54 -2.69
CA PHE A 127 4.22 -5.27 -3.28
C PHE A 127 4.56 -5.39 -4.77
N PHE A 128 5.23 -6.46 -5.18
CA PHE A 128 5.54 -6.71 -6.59
C PHE A 128 4.36 -7.26 -7.37
N GLU A 129 3.60 -8.19 -6.78
CA GLU A 129 2.46 -8.80 -7.45
C GLU A 129 1.32 -7.81 -7.74
N ASN A 130 1.19 -6.75 -6.94
CA ASN A 130 0.09 -5.78 -7.03
C ASN A 130 0.52 -4.39 -7.51
N ASN A 131 1.54 -4.29 -8.35
CA ASN A 131 2.01 -3.01 -8.90
C ASN A 131 2.21 -1.94 -7.82
N TRP A 132 2.79 -2.34 -6.67
CA TRP A 132 3.13 -1.49 -5.52
C TRP A 132 1.93 -0.91 -4.75
N ASP A 133 0.71 -1.28 -5.12
CA ASP A 133 -0.49 -0.99 -4.33
C ASP A 133 -0.55 -1.96 -3.15
N THR A 134 0.04 -1.54 -2.02
CA THR A 134 0.23 -2.37 -0.83
C THR A 134 0.05 -1.54 0.42
N SER A 135 -0.88 -1.94 1.25
CA SER A 135 -1.13 -1.37 2.57
C SER A 135 -1.43 -2.47 3.59
N ILE A 136 -1.08 -2.24 4.86
CA ILE A 136 -1.37 -3.19 5.93
C ILE A 136 -2.84 -3.13 6.30
N ASP A 137 -3.49 -4.28 6.32
CA ASP A 137 -4.89 -4.43 6.74
C ASP A 137 -5.02 -5.51 7.82
N ARG A 138 -6.11 -5.45 8.58
CA ARG A 138 -6.48 -6.47 9.56
C ARG A 138 -7.57 -7.34 8.98
N GLU A 139 -7.43 -8.64 9.07
CA GLU A 139 -8.46 -9.59 8.63
C GLU A 139 -9.75 -9.36 9.46
N ASP A 140 -9.64 -9.34 10.79
CA ASP A 140 -10.72 -8.87 11.65
C ASP A 140 -10.50 -7.40 12.07
N ASN A 141 -11.35 -6.52 11.58
CA ASN A 141 -11.34 -5.09 11.89
C ASN A 141 -11.65 -4.75 13.36
N ASN A 142 -12.13 -5.70 14.15
CA ASN A 142 -12.43 -5.53 15.57
C ASN A 142 -11.30 -6.03 16.47
N TRP A 143 -10.27 -6.68 15.89
CA TRP A 143 -9.15 -7.24 16.62
C TRP A 143 -7.89 -6.36 16.51
N ASN A 144 -6.87 -6.70 17.30
CA ASN A 144 -5.62 -5.98 17.39
C ASN A 144 -4.70 -6.21 16.18
N TYR A 145 -3.72 -5.33 16.01
CA TYR A 145 -2.63 -5.53 15.06
C TYR A 145 -1.64 -6.55 15.60
N CYS A 146 -1.54 -7.70 14.96
CA CYS A 146 -0.56 -8.76 15.23
C CYS A 146 -0.37 -9.60 13.96
N LYS A 147 0.68 -10.42 13.93
CA LYS A 147 1.03 -11.25 12.76
C LYS A 147 -0.12 -12.14 12.28
N SER A 148 -0.90 -12.71 13.21
CA SER A 148 -2.02 -13.61 12.91
C SER A 148 -3.28 -12.89 12.38
N ASN A 149 -3.37 -11.57 12.54
CA ASN A 149 -4.54 -10.77 12.12
C ASN A 149 -4.20 -9.72 11.07
N CYS A 150 -2.98 -9.67 10.56
CA CYS A 150 -2.56 -8.67 9.60
C CYS A 150 -2.04 -9.31 8.33
N SER A 151 -2.47 -8.74 7.21
CA SER A 151 -1.96 -9.07 5.88
C SER A 151 -1.76 -7.80 5.06
N TRP A 152 -1.11 -7.94 3.92
CA TRP A 152 -0.98 -6.86 2.95
C TRP A 152 -2.12 -6.96 1.95
N LYS A 153 -2.76 -5.83 1.69
CA LYS A 153 -3.91 -5.72 0.79
C LYS A 153 -3.72 -4.54 -0.15
N THR A 154 -4.37 -4.62 -1.31
CA THR A 154 -4.52 -3.46 -2.19
C THR A 154 -5.49 -2.44 -1.58
N ASP A 155 -5.45 -1.19 -2.03
CA ASP A 155 -6.42 -0.17 -1.59
C ASP A 155 -7.85 -0.60 -1.91
N LYS A 156 -8.06 -1.32 -3.03
CA LYS A 156 -9.35 -1.89 -3.42
C LYS A 156 -9.85 -2.88 -2.38
N ASP A 157 -9.02 -3.85 -1.98
CA ASP A 157 -9.39 -4.88 -1.00
C ASP A 157 -9.59 -4.28 0.39
N GLN A 158 -8.75 -3.32 0.78
CA GLN A 158 -8.92 -2.61 2.05
C GLN A 158 -10.23 -1.81 2.08
N CYS A 159 -10.64 -1.20 0.95
CA CYS A 159 -11.94 -0.55 0.86
C CYS A 159 -13.09 -1.55 1.03
N ARG A 160 -12.95 -2.78 0.54
CA ARG A 160 -13.94 -3.85 0.66
C ARG A 160 -14.03 -4.41 2.08
N ASN A 161 -12.94 -4.43 2.82
CA ASN A 161 -12.89 -4.88 4.22
C ASN A 161 -13.38 -3.83 5.24
N ARG A 162 -13.94 -2.70 4.82
CA ARG A 162 -14.45 -1.68 5.74
C ARG A 162 -15.70 -2.15 6.46
N ARG A 163 -15.77 -1.91 7.78
CA ARG A 163 -16.95 -2.21 8.61
C ARG A 163 -18.25 -1.53 8.14
N SER A 164 -18.14 -0.43 7.42
CA SER A 164 -19.30 0.27 6.86
C SER A 164 -19.89 -0.42 5.64
N ASN A 165 -19.19 -1.40 5.06
CA ASN A 165 -19.67 -2.10 3.91
C ASN A 165 -20.78 -3.08 4.29
N VAL A 166 -21.78 -3.13 3.44
CA VAL A 166 -22.81 -4.14 3.55
C VAL A 166 -22.26 -5.46 3.05
N VAL A 167 -22.29 -6.46 3.92
CA VAL A 167 -21.86 -7.83 3.61
C VAL A 167 -23.11 -8.70 3.49
N TYR A 168 -23.26 -9.34 2.36
CA TYR A 168 -24.28 -10.36 2.12
C TYR A 168 -23.61 -11.71 1.97
N LYS A 169 -24.02 -12.70 2.78
CA LYS A 169 -23.32 -13.99 2.94
C LYS A 169 -21.87 -13.73 3.38
N TRP A 170 -20.88 -13.93 2.52
CA TRP A 170 -19.45 -13.82 2.83
C TRP A 170 -18.70 -12.76 2.03
N LYS A 171 -19.41 -11.99 1.17
CA LYS A 171 -18.81 -10.94 0.32
C LYS A 171 -19.50 -9.60 0.51
N CYS A 172 -18.77 -8.51 0.30
CA CYS A 172 -19.40 -7.20 0.21
C CYS A 172 -20.20 -7.04 -1.09
N LEU A 173 -21.18 -6.12 -1.12
CA LEU A 173 -22.02 -5.91 -2.31
C LEU A 173 -21.21 -5.52 -3.55
N ALA A 174 -20.10 -4.77 -3.38
CA ALA A 174 -19.24 -4.40 -4.49
C ALA A 174 -18.58 -5.64 -5.15
N GLU A 175 -18.16 -6.62 -4.35
CA GLU A 175 -17.59 -7.88 -4.85
C GLU A 175 -18.64 -8.71 -5.60
N TRP A 176 -19.85 -8.79 -5.06
CA TRP A 176 -20.95 -9.44 -5.76
C TRP A 176 -21.27 -8.78 -7.11
N CYS A 177 -21.29 -7.44 -7.13
CA CYS A 177 -21.55 -6.69 -8.35
C CYS A 177 -20.47 -6.94 -9.41
N GLU A 178 -19.21 -7.02 -9.02
CA GLU A 178 -18.09 -7.31 -9.93
C GLU A 178 -18.18 -8.73 -10.49
N GLU A 179 -18.43 -9.71 -9.63
CA GLU A 179 -18.53 -11.12 -10.02
C GLU A 179 -19.72 -11.40 -10.96
N LEU A 180 -20.86 -10.74 -10.69
CA LEU A 180 -22.09 -10.88 -11.46
C LEU A 180 -22.20 -9.87 -12.63
N TRP A 181 -21.16 -9.06 -12.89
CA TRP A 181 -21.16 -8.01 -13.92
C TRP A 181 -22.31 -7.02 -13.78
N LEU A 182 -22.76 -6.75 -12.56
CA LEU A 182 -23.84 -5.83 -12.26
C LEU A 182 -23.34 -4.40 -12.01
N ASN A 183 -24.17 -3.43 -12.37
CA ASN A 183 -23.89 -2.03 -12.01
C ASN A 183 -24.15 -1.79 -10.53
N GLU A 184 -23.08 -1.51 -9.76
CA GLU A 184 -23.12 -1.32 -8.31
C GLU A 184 -24.15 -0.25 -7.89
N ARG A 185 -24.23 0.89 -8.61
CA ARG A 185 -25.19 1.95 -8.33
C ARG A 185 -26.63 1.47 -8.47
N LYS A 186 -26.93 0.62 -9.48
CA LYS A 186 -28.26 0.04 -9.64
C LYS A 186 -28.61 -0.89 -8.47
N VAL A 187 -27.67 -1.73 -8.07
CA VAL A 187 -27.87 -2.64 -6.92
C VAL A 187 -28.12 -1.85 -5.64
N TRP A 188 -27.31 -0.83 -5.36
CA TRP A 188 -27.53 0.07 -4.21
C TRP A 188 -28.90 0.76 -4.24
N THR A 189 -29.34 1.22 -5.41
CA THR A 189 -30.66 1.82 -5.58
C THR A 189 -31.78 0.83 -5.27
N ARG A 190 -31.63 -0.44 -5.67
CA ARG A 190 -32.58 -1.49 -5.36
C ARG A 190 -32.63 -1.80 -3.86
N VAL A 191 -31.46 -1.97 -3.23
CA VAL A 191 -31.34 -2.21 -1.79
C VAL A 191 -31.94 -1.03 -0.98
N SER A 192 -31.71 0.21 -1.39
CA SER A 192 -32.29 1.40 -0.74
C SER A 192 -33.81 1.48 -0.90
N ARG A 193 -34.39 0.77 -1.86
CA ARG A 193 -35.83 0.61 -2.06
C ARG A 193 -36.40 -0.66 -1.39
N TRP A 194 -35.70 -1.18 -0.38
CA TRP A 194 -36.09 -2.34 0.41
C TRP A 194 -36.19 -3.66 -0.35
N TRP A 195 -35.48 -3.81 -1.48
CA TRP A 195 -35.34 -5.11 -2.12
C TRP A 195 -34.47 -6.03 -1.26
N SER A 196 -34.75 -7.34 -1.26
CA SER A 196 -33.82 -8.31 -0.68
C SER A 196 -32.51 -8.32 -1.46
N TYR A 197 -31.41 -8.74 -0.82
CA TYR A 197 -30.11 -8.80 -1.49
C TYR A 197 -30.12 -9.77 -2.67
N GLU A 198 -30.81 -10.91 -2.55
CA GLU A 198 -30.96 -11.89 -3.63
C GLU A 198 -31.60 -11.25 -4.86
N ARG A 199 -32.72 -10.57 -4.67
CA ARG A 199 -33.43 -9.88 -5.75
C ARG A 199 -32.62 -8.70 -6.31
N ALA A 200 -31.94 -7.95 -5.43
CA ALA A 200 -31.12 -6.82 -5.87
C ALA A 200 -29.92 -7.27 -6.71
N LEU A 201 -29.34 -8.41 -6.39
CA LEU A 201 -28.21 -9.06 -7.07
C LEU A 201 -28.67 -10.01 -8.21
N GLU A 202 -29.95 -10.05 -8.54
CA GLU A 202 -30.49 -10.90 -9.63
C GLU A 202 -30.18 -12.39 -9.45
N LEU A 203 -30.12 -12.87 -8.18
CA LEU A 203 -29.86 -14.29 -7.86
C LEU A 203 -31.13 -15.14 -7.86
N ILE A 204 -32.31 -14.52 -7.93
CA ILE A 204 -33.66 -15.10 -8.01
C ILE A 204 -34.52 -14.27 -8.95
#